data_29e74c44246daad6a4528a0df9205f57
#
_entry.id   29e74c44246daad6a4528a0df9205f57
#
_cell.length_a   1.000
_cell.length_b   1.000
_cell.length_c   1.000
_cell.angle_alpha   90.00
_cell.angle_beta   90.00
_cell.angle_gamma   90.00
#
_symmetry.space_group_name_H-M   'P 1'
#
loop_
_entity.id
_entity.type
_entity.pdbx_description
1 polymer ?
#
loop_
_entity_poly.entity_id
_entity_poly.type
_entity_poly.pdbx_seq_one_letter_code
_entity_poly.pdbx_strand_id
1 'polypeptide(L)'
;TRRDPGEAQAGTLRYLLAVPVSRTRLLAVKALATLTFVAAAVMAIAVMALVVGAVYFGLRDVTLLSGSTVPLGDGLLRMAGVAVYVALSLTGLVAVGLFLSTLTEVPVGAMAATVVVAIVSAVLDTLPQLAAIHPGLLTHHWLDFAEFLRIQVDWGVLGRGLGVQAAWVAIFGALAWSRFTTADVTS
;
A
#
# COMPACT_ATOMS: atom_id res chain seq x y z
N THR A 1 44.95 25.88 34.02
CA THR A 1 44.09 25.68 32.86
C THR A 1 43.21 24.46 33.12
N ARG A 2 41.97 24.74 33.58
CA ARG A 2 40.95 23.74 33.84
C ARG A 2 40.27 23.42 32.49
N ARG A 3 40.44 22.21 32.00
CA ARG A 3 39.65 21.70 30.83
C ARG A 3 38.30 21.27 31.38
N ASP A 4 37.25 21.91 30.87
CA ASP A 4 35.89 21.58 31.26
C ASP A 4 35.47 20.21 30.66
N PRO A 5 34.92 19.31 31.49
CA PRO A 5 34.54 17.95 31.04
C PRO A 5 33.31 17.93 30.07
N GLY A 6 32.74 19.08 29.75
CA GLY A 6 31.58 19.19 28.87
C GLY A 6 31.87 19.09 27.38
N GLU A 7 33.09 19.42 26.90
CA GLU A 7 33.42 19.40 25.47
C GLU A 7 33.68 18.00 24.92
N ALA A 8 34.09 17.05 25.80
CA ALA A 8 34.31 15.67 25.38
C ALA A 8 33.01 14.88 25.12
N GLN A 9 31.89 15.27 25.74
CA GLN A 9 30.59 14.62 25.51
C GLN A 9 29.88 15.09 24.26
N ALA A 10 30.09 16.33 23.81
CA ALA A 10 29.48 16.85 22.58
C ALA A 10 30.11 16.26 21.32
N GLY A 11 31.40 15.88 21.38
CA GLY A 11 32.11 15.29 20.22
C GLY A 11 31.75 13.82 19.99
N THR A 12 31.49 13.05 21.03
CA THR A 12 31.16 11.62 20.93
C THR A 12 29.74 11.38 20.47
N LEU A 13 28.79 12.28 20.78
CA LEU A 13 27.41 12.20 20.27
C LEU A 13 27.31 12.42 18.76
N ARG A 14 28.18 13.25 18.17
CA ARG A 14 28.25 13.45 16.71
C ARG A 14 28.74 12.20 15.96
N TYR A 15 29.62 11.41 16.56
CA TYR A 15 30.13 10.17 15.97
C TYR A 15 29.17 8.99 16.11
N LEU A 16 28.33 8.97 17.14
CA LEU A 16 27.33 7.91 17.36
C LEU A 16 26.11 8.05 16.44
N LEU A 17 25.87 9.24 15.86
CA LEU A 17 24.79 9.50 14.91
C LEU A 17 25.19 9.31 13.44
N ALA A 18 26.47 9.10 13.15
CA ALA A 18 26.99 8.88 11.81
C ALA A 18 27.19 7.39 11.50
N VAL A 19 26.19 6.54 11.78
CA VAL A 19 26.17 5.20 11.16
C VAL A 19 25.81 5.42 9.69
N PRO A 20 26.72 5.11 8.74
CA PRO A 20 26.44 5.27 7.33
C PRO A 20 25.41 4.23 6.89
N VAL A 21 24.12 4.56 7.05
CA VAL A 21 23.05 3.73 6.54
C VAL A 21 23.03 3.90 5.03
N SER A 22 23.19 2.82 4.28
CA SER A 22 23.11 2.88 2.83
C SER A 22 21.74 3.42 2.39
N ARG A 23 21.72 4.32 1.41
CA ARG A 23 20.49 4.93 0.89
C ARG A 23 19.45 3.90 0.50
N THR A 24 19.89 2.80 -0.13
CA THR A 24 19.02 1.67 -0.50
C THR A 24 18.33 1.06 0.73
N ARG A 25 19.06 0.91 1.83
CA ARG A 25 18.48 0.39 3.08
C ARG A 25 17.41 1.33 3.65
N LEU A 26 17.64 2.64 3.56
CA LEU A 26 16.71 3.66 4.02
C LEU A 26 15.40 3.62 3.21
N LEU A 27 15.49 3.51 1.88
CA LEU A 27 14.34 3.38 1.00
C LEU A 27 13.58 2.07 1.26
N ALA A 28 14.31 0.96 1.43
CA ALA A 28 13.71 -0.34 1.74
C ALA A 28 12.98 -0.35 3.08
N VAL A 29 13.57 0.24 4.13
CA VAL A 29 12.92 0.39 5.44
C VAL A 29 11.66 1.25 5.35
N LYS A 30 11.72 2.36 4.60
CA LYS A 30 10.56 3.22 4.37
C LYS A 30 9.45 2.48 3.62
N ALA A 31 9.80 1.74 2.57
CA ALA A 31 8.84 0.92 1.82
C ALA A 31 8.19 -0.13 2.72
N LEU A 32 9.00 -0.87 3.47
CA LEU A 32 8.52 -1.92 4.36
C LEU A 32 7.60 -1.37 5.46
N ALA A 33 8.00 -0.26 6.08
CA ALA A 33 7.19 0.41 7.09
C ALA A 33 5.83 0.86 6.54
N THR A 34 5.82 1.44 5.34
CA THR A 34 4.57 1.88 4.69
C THR A 34 3.69 0.69 4.32
N LEU A 35 4.24 -0.38 3.76
CA LEU A 35 3.50 -1.60 3.44
C LEU A 35 2.92 -2.27 4.68
N THR A 36 3.71 -2.35 5.76
CA THR A 36 3.25 -2.88 7.04
C THR A 36 2.12 -2.04 7.62
N PHE A 37 2.23 -0.71 7.55
CA PHE A 37 1.17 0.19 8.00
C PHE A 37 -0.12 0.00 7.19
N VAL A 38 -0.03 -0.07 5.87
CA VAL A 38 -1.20 -0.31 4.99
C VAL A 38 -1.84 -1.67 5.30
N ALA A 39 -1.04 -2.73 5.42
CA ALA A 39 -1.55 -4.06 5.76
C ALA A 39 -2.23 -4.07 7.13
N ALA A 40 -1.62 -3.42 8.13
CA ALA A 40 -2.20 -3.29 9.48
C ALA A 40 -3.52 -2.50 9.47
N ALA A 41 -3.59 -1.41 8.71
CA ALA A 41 -4.80 -0.60 8.56
C ALA A 41 -5.94 -1.40 7.91
N VAL A 42 -5.66 -2.11 6.80
CA VAL A 42 -6.64 -2.97 6.13
C VAL A 42 -7.11 -4.09 7.07
N MET A 43 -6.19 -4.72 7.79
CA MET A 43 -6.52 -5.77 8.76
C MET A 43 -7.38 -5.23 9.90
N ALA A 44 -7.07 -4.05 10.43
CA ALA A 44 -7.87 -3.42 11.48
C ALA A 44 -9.31 -3.14 11.01
N ILE A 45 -9.48 -2.65 9.77
CA ILE A 45 -10.79 -2.43 9.15
C ILE A 45 -11.54 -3.76 9.00
N ALA A 46 -10.88 -4.81 8.50
CA ALA A 46 -11.48 -6.13 8.32
C ALA A 46 -11.94 -6.75 9.65
N VAL A 47 -11.09 -6.68 10.68
CA VAL A 47 -11.44 -7.16 12.03
C VAL A 47 -12.62 -6.38 12.60
N MET A 48 -12.60 -5.03 12.46
CA MET A 48 -13.70 -4.21 12.95
C MET A 48 -15.01 -4.54 12.21
N ALA A 49 -14.96 -4.72 10.89
CA ALA A 49 -16.14 -5.13 10.11
C ALA A 49 -16.68 -6.48 10.56
N LEU A 50 -15.81 -7.45 10.86
CA LEU A 50 -16.22 -8.75 11.40
C LEU A 50 -16.84 -8.64 12.80
N VAL A 51 -16.25 -7.82 13.69
CA VAL A 51 -16.78 -7.60 15.04
C VAL A 51 -18.18 -6.96 14.98
N VAL A 52 -18.32 -5.90 14.17
CA VAL A 52 -19.61 -5.22 13.98
C VAL A 52 -20.62 -6.17 13.35
N GLY A 53 -20.23 -6.92 12.32
CA GLY A 53 -21.08 -7.94 11.69
C GLY A 53 -21.55 -9.00 12.68
N ALA A 54 -20.66 -9.52 13.54
CA ALA A 54 -20.99 -10.52 14.54
C ALA A 54 -21.95 -9.98 15.61
N VAL A 55 -21.81 -8.71 16.01
CA VAL A 55 -22.69 -8.07 17.00
C VAL A 55 -24.11 -7.86 16.45
N TYR A 56 -24.23 -7.40 15.20
CA TYR A 56 -25.54 -7.06 14.64
C TYR A 56 -26.27 -8.26 14.03
N PHE A 57 -25.54 -9.18 13.40
CA PHE A 57 -26.12 -10.30 12.64
C PHE A 57 -25.94 -11.66 13.35
N GLY A 58 -25.09 -11.70 14.38
CA GLY A 58 -24.72 -12.94 15.05
C GLY A 58 -23.70 -13.76 14.23
N LEU A 59 -23.14 -14.79 14.86
CA LEU A 59 -22.25 -15.76 14.22
C LEU A 59 -23.08 -16.86 13.54
N ARG A 60 -23.46 -16.62 12.30
CA ARG A 60 -24.24 -17.55 11.48
C ARG A 60 -23.69 -17.64 10.07
N ASP A 61 -24.31 -18.48 9.24
CA ASP A 61 -23.98 -18.61 7.84
C ASP A 61 -23.97 -17.24 7.13
N VAL A 62 -22.98 -17.02 6.25
CA VAL A 62 -22.77 -15.77 5.55
C VAL A 62 -23.49 -15.79 4.21
N THR A 63 -24.28 -14.76 3.93
CA THR A 63 -24.95 -14.60 2.63
C THR A 63 -24.01 -13.91 1.67
N LEU A 64 -23.75 -14.56 0.53
CA LEU A 64 -22.93 -14.01 -0.56
C LEU A 64 -23.72 -13.02 -1.41
N LEU A 65 -23.03 -12.26 -2.28
CA LEU A 65 -23.66 -11.35 -3.25
C LEU A 65 -24.64 -12.06 -4.21
N SER A 66 -24.43 -13.36 -4.43
CA SER A 66 -25.33 -14.20 -5.24
C SER A 66 -26.63 -14.59 -4.52
N GLY A 67 -26.84 -14.21 -3.26
CA GLY A 67 -27.98 -14.61 -2.44
C GLY A 67 -27.86 -16.01 -1.84
N SER A 68 -26.83 -16.78 -2.18
CA SER A 68 -26.57 -18.09 -1.55
C SER A 68 -25.86 -17.90 -0.20
N THR A 69 -26.03 -18.87 0.69
CA THR A 69 -25.39 -18.89 2.00
C THR A 69 -24.22 -19.87 2.01
N VAL A 70 -23.16 -19.52 2.71
CA VAL A 70 -21.98 -20.37 2.97
C VAL A 70 -21.78 -20.50 4.47
N PRO A 71 -21.21 -21.64 4.94
CA PRO A 71 -20.87 -21.80 6.35
C PRO A 71 -19.98 -20.66 6.86
N LEU A 72 -20.11 -20.33 8.14
CA LEU A 72 -19.34 -19.25 8.78
C LEU A 72 -17.83 -19.37 8.52
N GLY A 73 -17.27 -20.60 8.55
CA GLY A 73 -15.85 -20.84 8.29
C GLY A 73 -15.42 -20.40 6.90
N ASP A 74 -16.18 -20.77 5.87
CA ASP A 74 -15.93 -20.35 4.49
C ASP A 74 -16.10 -18.84 4.33
N GLY A 75 -17.10 -18.26 5.00
CA GLY A 75 -17.30 -16.82 5.03
C GLY A 75 -16.09 -16.07 5.60
N LEU A 76 -15.53 -16.54 6.71
CA LEU A 76 -14.33 -15.95 7.31
C LEU A 76 -13.11 -16.09 6.43
N LEU A 77 -12.90 -17.22 5.75
CA LEU A 77 -11.81 -17.41 4.79
C LEU A 77 -11.93 -16.46 3.60
N ARG A 78 -13.14 -16.25 3.09
CA ARG A 78 -13.41 -15.30 2.01
C ARG A 78 -13.13 -13.86 2.45
N MET A 79 -13.52 -13.47 3.65
CA MET A 79 -13.22 -12.15 4.22
C MET A 79 -11.72 -11.95 4.43
N ALA A 80 -10.98 -12.97 4.86
CA ALA A 80 -9.52 -12.93 4.91
C ALA A 80 -8.92 -12.74 3.51
N GLY A 81 -9.44 -13.45 2.50
CA GLY A 81 -9.06 -13.27 1.09
C GLY A 81 -9.29 -11.85 0.59
N VAL A 82 -10.45 -11.25 0.91
CA VAL A 82 -10.75 -9.83 0.62
C VAL A 82 -9.70 -8.92 1.25
N ALA A 83 -9.41 -9.09 2.55
CA ALA A 83 -8.44 -8.23 3.24
C ALA A 83 -7.04 -8.34 2.63
N VAL A 84 -6.59 -9.55 2.32
CA VAL A 84 -5.29 -9.78 1.66
C VAL A 84 -5.27 -9.15 0.28
N TYR A 85 -6.31 -9.36 -0.53
CA TYR A 85 -6.40 -8.78 -1.87
C TYR A 85 -6.37 -7.25 -1.82
N VAL A 86 -7.15 -6.63 -0.95
CA VAL A 86 -7.17 -5.16 -0.79
C VAL A 86 -5.80 -4.64 -0.37
N ALA A 87 -5.13 -5.29 0.59
CA ALA A 87 -3.78 -4.89 1.00
C ALA A 87 -2.77 -4.97 -0.16
N LEU A 88 -2.83 -6.04 -0.97
CA LEU A 88 -1.99 -6.20 -2.15
C LEU A 88 -2.33 -5.19 -3.26
N SER A 89 -3.60 -4.89 -3.47
CA SER A 89 -4.04 -3.91 -4.45
C SER A 89 -3.56 -2.48 -4.15
N LEU A 90 -3.26 -2.16 -2.90
CA LEU A 90 -2.73 -0.86 -2.50
C LEU A 90 -1.20 -0.74 -2.68
N THR A 91 -0.50 -1.83 -2.97
CA THR A 91 0.98 -1.81 -3.10
C THR A 91 1.47 -0.93 -4.24
N GLY A 92 0.74 -0.88 -5.37
CA GLY A 92 1.03 0.03 -6.48
C GLY A 92 0.97 1.50 -6.06
N LEU A 93 -0.05 1.86 -5.28
CA LEU A 93 -0.17 3.23 -4.75
C LEU A 93 0.96 3.57 -3.77
N VAL A 94 1.38 2.61 -2.95
CA VAL A 94 2.55 2.77 -2.05
C VAL A 94 3.82 3.04 -2.87
N ALA A 95 4.04 2.31 -3.97
CA ALA A 95 5.19 2.52 -4.83
C ALA A 95 5.19 3.91 -5.48
N VAL A 96 4.03 4.37 -5.96
CA VAL A 96 3.84 5.75 -6.47
C VAL A 96 4.17 6.78 -5.39
N GLY A 97 3.62 6.61 -4.18
CA GLY A 97 3.85 7.52 -3.06
C GLY A 97 5.32 7.56 -2.64
N LEU A 98 6.00 6.42 -2.62
CA LEU A 98 7.44 6.35 -2.37
C LEU A 98 8.24 7.11 -3.42
N PHE A 99 7.93 6.93 -4.70
CA PHE A 99 8.57 7.69 -5.77
C PHE A 99 8.32 9.20 -5.62
N LEU A 100 7.08 9.63 -5.44
CA LEU A 100 6.74 11.05 -5.25
C LEU A 100 7.44 11.63 -4.03
N SER A 101 7.63 10.85 -2.96
CA SER A 101 8.38 11.28 -1.78
C SER A 101 9.88 11.49 -2.05
N THR A 102 10.43 10.99 -3.17
CA THR A 102 11.81 11.29 -3.60
C THR A 102 11.92 12.58 -4.40
N LEU A 103 10.79 13.14 -4.84
CA LEU A 103 10.74 14.36 -5.67
C LEU A 103 10.54 15.63 -4.83
N THR A 104 10.11 15.50 -3.59
CA THR A 104 9.80 16.65 -2.72
C THR A 104 10.34 16.46 -1.31
N GLU A 105 10.81 17.54 -0.71
CA GLU A 105 11.24 17.58 0.69
C GLU A 105 10.04 17.76 1.64
N VAL A 106 8.87 18.15 1.09
CA VAL A 106 7.66 18.41 1.87
C VAL A 106 6.78 17.16 1.89
N PRO A 107 6.66 16.45 3.03
CA PRO A 107 5.89 15.20 3.13
C PRO A 107 4.43 15.35 2.71
N VAL A 108 3.79 16.47 3.07
CA VAL A 108 2.38 16.76 2.72
C VAL A 108 2.20 16.85 1.20
N GLY A 109 3.19 17.40 0.49
CA GLY A 109 3.17 17.49 -0.98
C GLY A 109 3.17 16.11 -1.64
N ALA A 110 4.03 15.19 -1.16
CA ALA A 110 4.05 13.81 -1.65
C ALA A 110 2.73 13.08 -1.38
N MET A 111 2.15 13.26 -0.19
CA MET A 111 0.87 12.66 0.17
C MET A 111 -0.26 13.18 -0.73
N ALA A 112 -0.37 14.49 -0.89
CA ALA A 112 -1.38 15.10 -1.76
C ALA A 112 -1.24 14.64 -3.22
N ALA A 113 -0.02 14.62 -3.76
CA ALA A 113 0.23 14.15 -5.11
C ALA A 113 -0.16 12.66 -5.29
N THR A 114 0.11 11.82 -4.30
CA THR A 114 -0.29 10.40 -4.32
C THR A 114 -1.81 10.24 -4.38
N VAL A 115 -2.54 11.02 -3.59
CA VAL A 115 -4.01 11.04 -3.60
C VAL A 115 -4.53 11.52 -4.96
N VAL A 116 -3.93 12.57 -5.52
CA VAL A 116 -4.31 13.07 -6.87
C VAL A 116 -4.12 12.00 -7.94
N VAL A 117 -3.00 11.25 -7.91
CA VAL A 117 -2.78 10.13 -8.86
C VAL A 117 -3.89 9.08 -8.74
N ALA A 118 -4.29 8.71 -7.53
CA ALA A 118 -5.38 7.75 -7.33
C ALA A 118 -6.72 8.29 -7.85
N ILE A 119 -7.04 9.56 -7.57
CA ILE A 119 -8.28 10.21 -8.05
C ILE A 119 -8.28 10.29 -9.57
N VAL A 120 -7.18 10.73 -10.19
CA VAL A 120 -7.06 10.81 -11.65
C VAL A 120 -7.24 9.43 -12.29
N SER A 121 -6.58 8.41 -11.73
CA SER A 121 -6.74 7.02 -12.19
C SER A 121 -8.22 6.57 -12.12
N ALA A 122 -8.90 6.84 -11.01
CA ALA A 122 -10.31 6.49 -10.84
C ALA A 122 -11.23 7.26 -11.81
N VAL A 123 -10.96 8.56 -12.05
CA VAL A 123 -11.73 9.35 -13.01
C VAL A 123 -11.52 8.85 -14.43
N LEU A 124 -10.29 8.55 -14.82
CA LEU A 124 -10.00 8.00 -16.16
C LEU A 124 -10.72 6.67 -16.41
N ASP A 125 -10.88 5.86 -15.37
CA ASP A 125 -11.59 4.58 -15.43
C ASP A 125 -13.09 4.73 -15.69
N THR A 126 -13.66 5.90 -15.43
CA THR A 126 -15.08 6.19 -15.71
C THR A 126 -15.35 6.66 -17.15
N LEU A 127 -14.31 6.97 -17.93
CA LEU A 127 -14.43 7.57 -19.25
C LEU A 127 -14.46 6.51 -20.36
N PRO A 128 -15.62 6.21 -21.00
CA PRO A 128 -15.73 5.15 -22.01
C PRO A 128 -14.78 5.32 -23.20
N GLN A 129 -14.40 6.57 -23.51
CA GLN A 129 -13.47 6.90 -24.60
C GLN A 129 -12.06 6.36 -24.35
N LEU A 130 -11.73 6.08 -23.10
CA LEU A 130 -10.42 5.59 -22.67
C LEU A 130 -10.42 4.10 -22.29
N ALA A 131 -11.43 3.34 -22.73
CA ALA A 131 -11.59 1.92 -22.40
C ALA A 131 -10.34 1.07 -22.69
N ALA A 132 -9.55 1.46 -23.69
CA ALA A 132 -8.31 0.76 -24.04
C ALA A 132 -7.24 0.80 -22.95
N ILE A 133 -7.23 1.82 -22.09
CA ILE A 133 -6.25 1.97 -21.00
C ILE A 133 -6.77 1.50 -19.64
N HIS A 134 -8.09 1.28 -19.49
CA HIS A 134 -8.68 0.89 -18.21
C HIS A 134 -7.97 -0.28 -17.55
N PRO A 135 -7.65 -1.41 -18.26
CA PRO A 135 -7.02 -2.55 -17.62
C PRO A 135 -5.64 -2.28 -17.01
N GLY A 136 -4.97 -1.19 -17.46
CA GLY A 136 -3.67 -0.77 -16.94
C GLY A 136 -3.74 0.29 -15.84
N LEU A 137 -4.92 0.83 -15.53
CA LEU A 137 -5.07 1.86 -14.52
C LEU A 137 -4.86 1.32 -13.11
N LEU A 138 -4.26 2.15 -12.26
CA LEU A 138 -3.91 1.79 -10.89
C LEU A 138 -5.13 1.33 -10.06
N THR A 139 -6.27 1.97 -10.25
CA THR A 139 -7.49 1.78 -9.45
C THR A 139 -8.49 0.81 -10.05
N HIS A 140 -8.34 0.44 -11.34
CA HIS A 140 -9.32 -0.36 -12.08
C HIS A 140 -9.68 -1.67 -11.40
N HIS A 141 -8.68 -2.36 -10.88
CA HIS A 141 -8.82 -3.68 -10.26
C HIS A 141 -9.04 -3.64 -8.74
N TRP A 142 -9.23 -2.46 -8.14
CA TRP A 142 -9.36 -2.36 -6.68
C TRP A 142 -10.63 -3.01 -6.15
N LEU A 143 -11.70 -3.04 -6.95
CA LEU A 143 -12.97 -3.63 -6.57
C LEU A 143 -13.10 -5.12 -6.94
N ASP A 144 -12.11 -5.72 -7.58
CA ASP A 144 -12.12 -7.14 -7.95
C ASP A 144 -12.13 -8.07 -6.72
N PHE A 145 -11.86 -7.54 -5.52
CA PHE A 145 -12.08 -8.31 -4.28
C PHE A 145 -13.51 -8.84 -4.15
N ALA A 146 -14.48 -8.25 -4.83
CA ALA A 146 -15.87 -8.71 -4.86
C ALA A 146 -16.01 -10.13 -5.44
N GLU A 147 -15.04 -10.63 -6.19
CA GLU A 147 -15.00 -12.02 -6.66
C GLU A 147 -14.98 -13.03 -5.51
N PHE A 148 -14.37 -12.71 -4.35
CA PHE A 148 -14.44 -13.56 -3.17
C PHE A 148 -15.86 -13.71 -2.61
N LEU A 149 -16.75 -12.79 -2.93
CA LEU A 149 -18.16 -12.81 -2.46
C LEU A 149 -19.10 -13.49 -3.46
N ARG A 150 -18.58 -14.08 -4.54
CA ARG A 150 -19.32 -14.92 -5.49
C ARG A 150 -19.25 -16.39 -5.12
N ILE A 151 -20.19 -17.20 -5.60
CA ILE A 151 -20.17 -18.66 -5.37
C ILE A 151 -18.86 -19.27 -5.88
N GLN A 152 -18.52 -18.96 -7.12
CA GLN A 152 -17.25 -19.37 -7.76
C GLN A 152 -16.35 -18.14 -7.87
N VAL A 153 -15.19 -18.23 -7.26
CA VAL A 153 -14.17 -17.18 -7.30
C VAL A 153 -13.45 -17.25 -8.64
N ASP A 154 -13.46 -16.16 -9.42
CA ASP A 154 -12.64 -16.06 -10.63
C ASP A 154 -11.21 -15.62 -10.29
N TRP A 155 -10.34 -16.61 -10.11
CA TRP A 155 -8.91 -16.38 -9.86
C TRP A 155 -8.18 -15.68 -10.99
N GLY A 156 -8.71 -15.78 -12.23
CA GLY A 156 -8.17 -15.09 -13.40
C GLY A 156 -8.33 -13.58 -13.32
N VAL A 157 -9.48 -13.11 -12.82
CA VAL A 157 -9.74 -11.67 -12.56
C VAL A 157 -8.80 -11.16 -11.49
N LEU A 158 -8.75 -11.85 -10.34
CA LEU A 158 -7.88 -11.48 -9.23
C LEU A 158 -6.40 -11.46 -9.64
N GLY A 159 -5.95 -12.47 -10.40
CA GLY A 159 -4.58 -12.56 -10.88
C GLY A 159 -4.20 -11.43 -11.83
N ARG A 160 -5.10 -11.02 -12.73
CA ARG A 160 -4.87 -9.85 -13.61
C ARG A 160 -4.71 -8.58 -12.79
N GLY A 161 -5.60 -8.35 -11.82
CA GLY A 161 -5.53 -7.19 -10.94
C GLY A 161 -4.20 -7.11 -10.18
N LEU A 162 -3.77 -8.20 -9.57
CA LEU A 162 -2.48 -8.27 -8.88
C LEU A 162 -1.29 -8.10 -9.83
N GLY A 163 -1.40 -8.61 -11.08
CA GLY A 163 -0.39 -8.41 -12.11
C GLY A 163 -0.20 -6.93 -12.48
N VAL A 164 -1.29 -6.17 -12.59
CA VAL A 164 -1.24 -4.72 -12.81
C VAL A 164 -0.58 -4.01 -11.63
N GLN A 165 -0.93 -4.37 -10.40
CA GLN A 165 -0.28 -3.79 -9.21
C GLN A 165 1.22 -4.10 -9.17
N ALA A 166 1.61 -5.34 -9.51
CA ALA A 166 3.01 -5.72 -9.60
C ALA A 166 3.78 -4.90 -10.65
N ALA A 167 3.16 -4.59 -11.79
CA ALA A 167 3.74 -3.72 -12.82
C ALA A 167 3.94 -2.29 -12.28
N TRP A 168 2.95 -1.71 -11.59
CA TRP A 168 3.07 -0.41 -10.95
C TRP A 168 4.19 -0.39 -9.89
N VAL A 169 4.27 -1.43 -9.05
CA VAL A 169 5.34 -1.59 -8.05
C VAL A 169 6.71 -1.66 -8.74
N ALA A 170 6.85 -2.44 -9.80
CA ALA A 170 8.11 -2.58 -10.53
C ALA A 170 8.57 -1.25 -11.16
N ILE A 171 7.66 -0.54 -11.83
CA ILE A 171 7.97 0.73 -12.50
C ILE A 171 8.33 1.81 -11.47
N PHE A 172 7.43 2.09 -10.53
CA PHE A 172 7.64 3.19 -9.58
C PHE A 172 8.65 2.85 -8.48
N GLY A 173 8.79 1.58 -8.14
CA GLY A 173 9.85 1.10 -7.25
C GLY A 173 11.23 1.28 -7.89
N ALA A 174 11.40 0.94 -9.18
CA ALA A 174 12.63 1.16 -9.91
C ALA A 174 12.94 2.67 -10.07
N LEU A 175 11.93 3.50 -10.38
CA LEU A 175 12.09 4.96 -10.45
C LEU A 175 12.47 5.56 -9.10
N ALA A 176 11.82 5.14 -8.01
CA ALA A 176 12.17 5.59 -6.67
C ALA A 176 13.61 5.20 -6.31
N TRP A 177 13.99 3.96 -6.61
CA TRP A 177 15.32 3.46 -6.33
C TRP A 177 16.40 4.18 -7.15
N SER A 178 16.22 4.33 -8.48
CA SER A 178 17.17 5.02 -9.34
C SER A 178 17.38 6.46 -8.89
N ARG A 179 16.29 7.20 -8.66
CA ARG A 179 16.38 8.59 -8.22
C ARG A 179 17.05 8.73 -6.85
N PHE A 180 16.71 7.85 -5.92
CA PHE A 180 17.27 7.90 -4.57
C PHE A 180 18.77 7.57 -4.53
N THR A 181 19.25 6.76 -5.49
CA THR A 181 20.67 6.42 -5.62
C THR A 181 21.47 7.46 -6.40
N THR A 182 20.83 8.15 -7.38
CA THR A 182 21.50 9.13 -8.26
C THR A 182 21.39 10.59 -7.79
N ALA A 183 20.49 10.88 -6.84
CA ALA A 183 20.40 12.22 -6.27
C ALA A 183 21.69 12.54 -5.51
N ASP A 184 22.57 13.35 -6.13
CA ASP A 184 23.73 13.91 -5.45
C ASP A 184 23.27 14.83 -4.34
N VAL A 185 23.86 14.65 -3.15
CA VAL A 185 23.73 15.61 -2.05
C VAL A 185 24.65 16.78 -2.38
N THR A 186 24.16 17.66 -3.26
CA THR A 186 24.76 18.99 -3.43
C THR A 186 24.09 19.89 -2.40
N SER A 187 24.72 20.01 -1.27
CA SER A 187 24.54 21.09 -0.27
C SER A 187 25.89 21.49 0.27
#